data_6f0387dd6f01bc2a043a083d233e82aa
#
_entry.id   6f0387dd6f01bc2a043a083d233e82aa
#
_cell.length_a   1.000
_cell.length_b   1.000
_cell.length_c   1.000
_cell.angle_alpha   90.00
_cell.angle_beta   90.00
_cell.angle_gamma   90.00
#
_symmetry.space_group_name_H-M   'P 1'
#
loop_
_entity.id
_entity.type
_entity.pdbx_description
1 polymer ?
#
loop_
_entity_poly.entity_id
_entity_poly.type
_entity_poly.pdbx_seq_one_letter_code
_entity_poly.pdbx_strand_id
1 'polypeptide(L)'
;MSPIDHDSGDVLMRRIMWRIMPLLTAMMLLAVIDRSNVGYAKLQMVHSLGMSETAYGLASSLFFIGYSLFEVPSALAAHRYGARLWFARILITWGILTVLLAFTFSGSMFAAVRFLVGVAEAGAYPGIIFYLTLWFPKRYRVQAVALLTIGSPLGNMFGSLFGGALLDFDGMLGLAGWQWVFIVTGLPAIILMMVLLKYLPDGPATAGFLKPAEKTWLAQEQSRDDSAQTMHTNPLRVLIDPRVWWFSFVYTMITLALYGIIYWLPTVVKGFGTTGTQNGLLNALPWAVAAVVLIWLPRHLREHRTVLIGMALIALCGMAAFFTSTLLTQNWMRYVALAVGTPCISLLFPCFWYLPSQIFKGAHAAAAIAAISTIGSLGGFAAQNLMPWVAHWAGSPLAAMAVPAASLAVLVVSALVMLMTWRVAPGTGFTLTSVAATEAKRSQVLS
;
A
#
# COMPACT_ATOMS: atom_id res chain seq x y z
N MET A 1 -32.23 30.89 5.36
CA MET A 1 -30.78 30.61 5.24
C MET A 1 -30.50 30.44 3.77
N SER A 2 -29.68 31.29 3.14
CA SER A 2 -29.31 31.14 1.75
C SER A 2 -28.59 29.82 1.54
N PRO A 3 -28.92 29.06 0.48
CA PRO A 3 -28.23 27.83 0.16
C PRO A 3 -26.74 28.15 -0.08
N ILE A 4 -25.85 27.31 0.44
CA ILE A 4 -24.41 27.43 0.18
C ILE A 4 -24.23 27.21 -1.33
N ASP A 5 -23.75 28.24 -2.02
CA ASP A 5 -23.47 28.22 -3.45
C ASP A 5 -22.30 27.30 -3.75
N HIS A 6 -22.15 26.80 -4.99
CA HIS A 6 -21.10 25.86 -5.41
C HIS A 6 -19.70 26.36 -5.05
N ASP A 7 -19.40 27.64 -5.24
CA ASP A 7 -18.12 28.24 -4.89
C ASP A 7 -17.84 28.20 -3.37
N SER A 8 -18.87 28.40 -2.56
CA SER A 8 -18.80 28.30 -1.09
C SER A 8 -18.59 26.86 -0.64
N GLY A 9 -19.13 25.88 -1.37
CA GLY A 9 -18.94 24.46 -1.13
C GLY A 9 -17.49 24.01 -1.39
N ASP A 10 -16.87 24.47 -2.47
CA ASP A 10 -15.47 24.17 -2.80
C ASP A 10 -14.50 24.76 -1.76
N VAL A 11 -14.75 25.98 -1.28
CA VAL A 11 -13.97 26.62 -0.21
C VAL A 11 -14.10 25.83 1.10
N LEU A 12 -15.32 25.38 1.44
CA LEU A 12 -15.57 24.56 2.62
C LEU A 12 -14.81 23.23 2.54
N MET A 13 -14.88 22.52 1.40
CA MET A 13 -14.21 21.26 1.20
C MET A 13 -12.68 21.40 1.27
N ARG A 14 -12.13 22.47 0.71
CA ARG A 14 -10.71 22.79 0.82
C ARG A 14 -10.29 23.00 2.28
N ARG A 15 -11.09 23.71 3.08
CA ARG A 15 -10.83 23.92 4.52
C ARG A 15 -10.88 22.61 5.30
N ILE A 16 -11.85 21.73 5.02
CA ILE A 16 -11.95 20.40 5.63
C ILE A 16 -10.73 19.56 5.26
N MET A 17 -10.35 19.56 3.98
CA MET A 17 -9.21 18.82 3.47
C MET A 17 -7.91 19.21 4.18
N TRP A 18 -7.61 20.49 4.30
CA TRP A 18 -6.41 20.97 5.00
C TRP A 18 -6.41 20.69 6.51
N ARG A 19 -7.55 20.43 7.10
CA ARG A 19 -7.67 20.15 8.53
C ARG A 19 -7.59 18.65 8.86
N ILE A 20 -8.11 17.81 8.00
CA ILE A 20 -8.23 16.35 8.21
C ILE A 20 -7.09 15.59 7.54
N MET A 21 -6.81 15.89 6.28
CA MET A 21 -5.86 15.11 5.48
C MET A 21 -4.45 15.07 6.05
N PRO A 22 -3.88 16.15 6.62
CA PRO A 22 -2.53 16.06 7.19
C PRO A 22 -2.40 14.99 8.27
N LEU A 23 -3.41 14.82 9.14
CA LEU A 23 -3.40 13.80 10.20
C LEU A 23 -3.49 12.39 9.63
N LEU A 24 -4.38 12.17 8.66
CA LEU A 24 -4.55 10.87 8.02
C LEU A 24 -3.36 10.50 7.15
N THR A 25 -2.79 11.47 6.43
CA THR A 25 -1.58 11.26 5.62
C THR A 25 -0.37 10.99 6.53
N ALA A 26 -0.24 11.68 7.68
CA ALA A 26 0.78 11.37 8.66
C ALA A 26 0.65 9.96 9.23
N MET A 27 -0.58 9.50 9.53
CA MET A 27 -0.84 8.12 9.97
C MET A 27 -0.40 7.10 8.89
N MET A 28 -0.74 7.35 7.62
CA MET A 28 -0.31 6.50 6.51
C MET A 28 1.20 6.51 6.30
N LEU A 29 1.83 7.68 6.38
CA LEU A 29 3.27 7.84 6.23
C LEU A 29 4.01 7.07 7.32
N LEU A 30 3.59 7.18 8.59
CA LEU A 30 4.19 6.43 9.69
C LEU A 30 3.99 4.91 9.54
N ALA A 31 2.83 4.46 9.06
CA ALA A 31 2.58 3.05 8.77
C ALA A 31 3.54 2.49 7.71
N VAL A 32 3.82 3.26 6.67
CA VAL A 32 4.78 2.86 5.64
C VAL A 32 6.22 2.89 6.15
N ILE A 33 6.60 3.89 6.96
CA ILE A 33 7.90 3.95 7.62
C ILE A 33 8.10 2.71 8.50
N ASP A 34 7.13 2.33 9.33
CA ASP A 34 7.20 1.15 10.19
C ASP A 34 7.39 -0.14 9.40
N ARG A 35 6.70 -0.28 8.29
CA ARG A 35 6.86 -1.43 7.40
C ARG A 35 8.24 -1.48 6.75
N SER A 36 8.84 -0.34 6.41
CA SER A 36 10.18 -0.28 5.81
C SER A 36 11.32 -0.53 6.80
N ASN A 37 11.11 -0.22 8.09
CA ASN A 37 12.10 -0.39 9.16
C ASN A 37 12.73 -1.77 9.20
N VAL A 38 11.90 -2.78 8.99
CA VAL A 38 12.29 -4.18 9.08
C VAL A 38 13.39 -4.53 8.07
N GLY A 39 13.35 -3.90 6.88
CA GLY A 39 14.40 -4.05 5.87
C GLY A 39 15.75 -3.49 6.32
N TYR A 40 15.75 -2.40 7.10
CA TYR A 40 16.97 -1.79 7.65
C TYR A 40 17.46 -2.51 8.90
N ALA A 41 16.55 -2.76 9.85
CA ALA A 41 16.88 -3.49 11.09
C ALA A 41 17.52 -4.85 10.79
N LYS A 42 17.09 -5.53 9.74
CA LYS A 42 17.63 -6.80 9.25
C LYS A 42 19.15 -6.78 9.11
N LEU A 43 19.72 -5.66 8.62
CA LEU A 43 21.16 -5.56 8.30
C LEU A 43 22.08 -5.79 9.51
N GLN A 44 21.56 -5.59 10.73
CA GLN A 44 22.30 -5.85 11.98
C GLN A 44 21.61 -6.93 12.83
N MET A 45 20.27 -6.92 12.88
CA MET A 45 19.46 -7.74 13.76
C MET A 45 19.63 -9.25 13.51
N VAL A 46 19.73 -9.67 12.25
CA VAL A 46 19.98 -11.08 11.87
C VAL A 46 21.20 -11.61 12.59
N HIS A 47 22.28 -10.83 12.59
CA HIS A 47 23.53 -11.21 13.27
C HIS A 47 23.41 -11.15 14.78
N SER A 48 22.81 -10.08 15.31
CA SER A 48 22.64 -9.86 16.74
C SER A 48 21.78 -10.93 17.43
N LEU A 49 20.78 -11.46 16.76
CA LEU A 49 19.89 -12.51 17.26
C LEU A 49 20.27 -13.92 16.84
N GLY A 50 21.37 -14.09 16.09
CA GLY A 50 21.81 -15.40 15.60
C GLY A 50 20.80 -16.08 14.68
N MET A 51 20.05 -15.33 13.89
CA MET A 51 19.03 -15.82 12.97
C MET A 51 19.62 -16.07 11.59
N SER A 52 19.04 -17.03 10.83
CA SER A 52 19.28 -17.11 9.39
C SER A 52 18.42 -16.06 8.66
N GLU A 53 18.82 -15.69 7.45
CA GLU A 53 18.05 -14.80 6.57
C GLU A 53 16.63 -15.33 6.30
N THR A 54 16.49 -16.64 6.14
CA THR A 54 15.20 -17.32 5.94
C THR A 54 14.32 -17.29 7.20
N ALA A 55 14.92 -17.52 8.38
CA ALA A 55 14.21 -17.42 9.66
C ALA A 55 13.74 -15.98 9.93
N TYR A 56 14.57 -14.98 9.60
CA TYR A 56 14.19 -13.58 9.69
C TYR A 56 13.05 -13.24 8.71
N GLY A 57 13.13 -13.73 7.47
CA GLY A 57 12.06 -13.55 6.47
C GLY A 57 10.72 -14.11 6.95
N LEU A 58 10.71 -15.34 7.48
CA LEU A 58 9.51 -15.96 8.04
C LEU A 58 8.98 -15.16 9.24
N ALA A 59 9.82 -14.84 10.21
CA ALA A 59 9.42 -14.11 11.41
C ALA A 59 8.84 -12.71 11.07
N SER A 60 9.49 -11.97 10.19
CA SER A 60 9.03 -10.65 9.76
C SER A 60 7.73 -10.73 8.94
N SER A 61 7.54 -11.78 8.15
CA SER A 61 6.34 -11.96 7.30
C SER A 61 5.06 -12.26 8.09
N LEU A 62 5.16 -12.72 9.34
CA LEU A 62 3.99 -12.94 10.21
C LEU A 62 3.16 -11.66 10.46
N PHE A 63 3.76 -10.51 10.27
CA PHE A 63 3.03 -9.24 10.21
C PHE A 63 1.85 -9.30 9.23
N PHE A 64 2.06 -9.82 8.02
CA PHE A 64 0.99 -9.87 7.00
C PHE A 64 -0.11 -10.84 7.36
N ILE A 65 0.20 -11.92 8.07
CA ILE A 65 -0.81 -12.85 8.57
C ILE A 65 -1.68 -12.16 9.63
N GLY A 66 -1.05 -11.52 10.63
CA GLY A 66 -1.77 -10.75 11.65
C GLY A 66 -2.61 -9.64 11.03
N TYR A 67 -2.04 -8.89 10.10
CA TYR A 67 -2.72 -7.81 9.39
C TYR A 67 -3.96 -8.31 8.63
N SER A 68 -3.81 -9.33 7.78
CA SER A 68 -4.91 -9.86 6.94
C SER A 68 -6.03 -10.48 7.75
N LEU A 69 -5.72 -11.20 8.84
CA LEU A 69 -6.73 -11.82 9.71
C LEU A 69 -7.58 -10.76 10.44
N PHE A 70 -6.99 -9.63 10.82
CA PHE A 70 -7.66 -8.62 11.63
C PHE A 70 -8.09 -7.37 10.85
N GLU A 71 -7.79 -7.27 9.55
CA GLU A 71 -8.16 -6.11 8.72
C GLU A 71 -9.67 -5.85 8.72
N VAL A 72 -10.48 -6.88 8.43
CA VAL A 72 -11.94 -6.76 8.40
C VAL A 72 -12.54 -6.55 9.80
N PRO A 73 -12.21 -7.34 10.83
CA PRO A 73 -12.69 -7.09 12.19
C PRO A 73 -12.35 -5.68 12.69
N SER A 74 -11.15 -5.19 12.42
CA SER A 74 -10.71 -3.86 12.83
C SER A 74 -11.46 -2.75 12.10
N ALA A 75 -11.71 -2.91 10.79
CA ALA A 75 -12.52 -1.95 10.04
C ALA A 75 -13.97 -1.86 10.57
N LEU A 76 -14.59 -2.99 10.91
CA LEU A 76 -15.92 -3.03 11.54
C LEU A 76 -15.90 -2.36 12.92
N ALA A 77 -14.84 -2.54 13.70
CA ALA A 77 -14.70 -1.90 15.00
C ALA A 77 -14.55 -0.37 14.86
N ALA A 78 -13.84 0.13 13.85
CA ALA A 78 -13.76 1.56 13.55
C ALA A 78 -15.14 2.17 13.28
N HIS A 79 -16.00 1.42 12.58
CA HIS A 79 -17.38 1.82 12.34
C HIS A 79 -18.23 1.84 13.62
N ARG A 80 -18.04 0.85 14.53
CA ARG A 80 -18.83 0.70 15.75
C ARG A 80 -18.44 1.67 16.86
N TYR A 81 -17.13 1.87 17.06
CA TYR A 81 -16.59 2.64 18.20
C TYR A 81 -16.23 4.09 17.83
N GLY A 82 -16.37 4.47 16.56
CA GLY A 82 -15.95 5.76 16.05
C GLY A 82 -14.49 5.75 15.57
N ALA A 83 -14.26 6.44 14.46
CA ALA A 83 -12.95 6.44 13.78
C ALA A 83 -11.85 7.06 14.65
N ARG A 84 -12.12 8.16 15.35
CA ARG A 84 -11.18 8.88 16.21
C ARG A 84 -10.58 7.97 17.30
N LEU A 85 -11.43 7.32 18.09
CA LEU A 85 -10.99 6.45 19.18
C LEU A 85 -10.31 5.20 18.63
N TRP A 86 -10.81 4.66 17.51
CA TRP A 86 -10.23 3.47 16.92
C TRP A 86 -8.85 3.72 16.31
N PHE A 87 -8.64 4.85 15.63
CA PHE A 87 -7.32 5.24 15.14
C PHE A 87 -6.34 5.52 16.29
N ALA A 88 -6.81 6.14 17.37
CA ALA A 88 -5.98 6.32 18.55
C ALA A 88 -5.54 4.98 19.16
N ARG A 89 -6.45 3.98 19.25
CA ARG A 89 -6.12 2.63 19.68
C ARG A 89 -5.09 1.97 18.74
N ILE A 90 -5.29 2.06 17.43
CA ILE A 90 -4.35 1.53 16.44
C ILE A 90 -2.96 2.15 16.68
N LEU A 91 -2.86 3.46 16.73
CA LEU A 91 -1.59 4.18 16.86
C LEU A 91 -0.85 3.87 18.16
N ILE A 92 -1.54 3.82 19.31
CA ILE A 92 -0.89 3.54 20.60
C ILE A 92 -0.44 2.08 20.67
N THR A 93 -1.28 1.12 20.30
CA THR A 93 -0.93 -0.31 20.38
C THR A 93 0.17 -0.67 19.39
N TRP A 94 0.09 -0.18 18.15
CA TRP A 94 1.11 -0.35 17.15
C TRP A 94 2.43 0.33 17.55
N GLY A 95 2.40 1.60 17.99
CA GLY A 95 3.60 2.33 18.39
C GLY A 95 4.34 1.66 19.57
N ILE A 96 3.61 1.19 20.59
CA ILE A 96 4.21 0.44 21.72
C ILE A 96 4.84 -0.86 21.24
N LEU A 97 4.14 -1.63 20.40
CA LEU A 97 4.67 -2.90 19.88
C LEU A 97 5.88 -2.70 18.97
N THR A 98 5.92 -1.61 18.18
CA THR A 98 7.10 -1.26 17.38
C THR A 98 8.29 -0.93 18.27
N VAL A 99 8.11 -0.13 19.33
CA VAL A 99 9.17 0.12 20.32
C VAL A 99 9.61 -1.19 21.00
N LEU A 100 8.67 -2.09 21.30
CA LEU A 100 8.97 -3.38 21.92
C LEU A 100 9.87 -4.27 21.02
N LEU A 101 9.79 -4.13 19.68
CA LEU A 101 10.70 -4.84 18.77
C LEU A 101 12.18 -4.54 19.07
N ALA A 102 12.50 -3.33 19.52
CA ALA A 102 13.87 -2.96 19.90
C ALA A 102 14.44 -3.79 21.06
N PHE A 103 13.59 -4.39 21.86
CA PHE A 103 13.96 -5.16 23.06
C PHE A 103 13.78 -6.67 22.88
N THR A 104 13.60 -7.13 21.63
CA THR A 104 13.53 -8.57 21.34
C THR A 104 14.92 -9.20 21.45
N PHE A 105 14.99 -10.34 22.12
CA PHE A 105 16.24 -11.07 22.37
C PHE A 105 16.26 -12.45 21.70
N SER A 106 15.22 -12.82 20.98
CA SER A 106 15.15 -14.09 20.25
C SER A 106 14.29 -13.95 18.99
N GLY A 107 14.56 -14.82 17.98
CA GLY A 107 13.78 -14.85 16.75
C GLY A 107 12.31 -15.20 16.98
N SER A 108 11.99 -16.04 17.96
CA SER A 108 10.60 -16.38 18.31
C SER A 108 9.85 -15.19 18.93
N MET A 109 10.50 -14.42 19.80
CA MET A 109 9.92 -13.20 20.33
C MET A 109 9.72 -12.16 19.23
N PHE A 110 10.70 -11.97 18.34
CA PHE A 110 10.57 -11.09 17.17
C PHE A 110 9.37 -11.51 16.31
N ALA A 111 9.23 -12.79 16.01
CA ALA A 111 8.11 -13.34 15.24
C ALA A 111 6.75 -13.05 15.90
N ALA A 112 6.64 -13.29 17.21
CA ALA A 112 5.41 -13.04 17.97
C ALA A 112 5.04 -11.55 17.99
N VAL A 113 6.02 -10.67 18.26
CA VAL A 113 5.77 -9.21 18.26
C VAL A 113 5.45 -8.71 16.85
N ARG A 114 6.08 -9.23 15.79
CA ARG A 114 5.74 -8.88 14.41
C ARG A 114 4.31 -9.27 14.03
N PHE A 115 3.84 -10.45 14.47
CA PHE A 115 2.44 -10.82 14.32
C PHE A 115 1.51 -9.82 15.03
N LEU A 116 1.82 -9.47 16.28
CA LEU A 116 1.02 -8.52 17.08
C LEU A 116 1.03 -7.10 16.49
N VAL A 117 2.15 -6.64 15.92
CA VAL A 117 2.20 -5.36 15.17
C VAL A 117 1.24 -5.41 13.99
N GLY A 118 1.20 -6.52 13.25
CA GLY A 118 0.25 -6.72 12.16
C GLY A 118 -1.21 -6.63 12.63
N VAL A 119 -1.55 -7.30 13.73
CA VAL A 119 -2.87 -7.23 14.37
C VAL A 119 -3.22 -5.80 14.82
N ALA A 120 -2.25 -5.10 15.41
CA ALA A 120 -2.45 -3.74 15.93
C ALA A 120 -2.67 -2.72 14.82
N GLU A 121 -1.92 -2.81 13.70
CA GLU A 121 -2.00 -1.92 12.55
C GLU A 121 -3.19 -2.24 11.64
N ALA A 122 -3.72 -3.45 11.73
CA ALA A 122 -4.83 -3.90 10.89
C ALA A 122 -6.04 -2.95 10.96
N GLY A 123 -6.64 -2.69 9.81
CA GLY A 123 -7.80 -1.81 9.69
C GLY A 123 -7.47 -0.31 9.62
N ALA A 124 -6.19 0.10 9.69
CA ALA A 124 -5.81 1.49 9.55
C ALA A 124 -6.24 2.06 8.18
N TYR A 125 -5.83 1.41 7.10
CA TYR A 125 -6.14 1.89 5.75
C TYR A 125 -7.64 1.83 5.42
N PRO A 126 -8.37 0.69 5.57
CA PRO A 126 -9.80 0.67 5.31
C PRO A 126 -10.58 1.60 6.25
N GLY A 127 -10.14 1.77 7.50
CA GLY A 127 -10.72 2.73 8.43
C GLY A 127 -10.56 4.17 7.94
N ILE A 128 -9.39 4.54 7.42
CA ILE A 128 -9.18 5.87 6.81
C ILE A 128 -10.09 6.05 5.61
N ILE A 129 -10.17 5.09 4.70
CA ILE A 129 -11.07 5.16 3.53
C ILE A 129 -12.52 5.34 3.98
N PHE A 130 -12.97 4.56 4.97
CA PHE A 130 -14.29 4.73 5.57
C PHE A 130 -14.47 6.14 6.15
N TYR A 131 -13.52 6.64 6.93
CA TYR A 131 -13.59 7.99 7.50
C TYR A 131 -13.69 9.08 6.43
N LEU A 132 -12.96 8.92 5.31
CA LEU A 132 -13.08 9.84 4.18
C LEU A 132 -14.49 9.84 3.56
N THR A 133 -15.22 8.71 3.62
CA THR A 133 -16.61 8.69 3.13
C THR A 133 -17.55 9.53 3.98
N LEU A 134 -17.26 9.69 5.28
CA LEU A 134 -18.05 10.53 6.18
C LEU A 134 -17.86 12.04 5.93
N TRP A 135 -16.69 12.41 5.36
CA TRP A 135 -16.29 13.83 5.22
C TRP A 135 -16.38 14.35 3.79
N PHE A 136 -16.14 13.47 2.81
CA PHE A 136 -15.99 13.88 1.42
C PHE A 136 -17.06 13.26 0.53
N PRO A 137 -17.96 14.06 -0.06
CA PRO A 137 -18.81 13.65 -1.17
C PRO A 137 -17.96 13.03 -2.31
N LYS A 138 -18.54 12.17 -3.15
CA LYS A 138 -17.83 11.42 -4.21
C LYS A 138 -16.93 12.30 -5.07
N ARG A 139 -17.39 13.50 -5.43
CA ARG A 139 -16.64 14.48 -6.24
C ARG A 139 -15.26 14.81 -5.63
N TYR A 140 -15.19 15.00 -4.31
CA TYR A 140 -13.98 15.45 -3.60
C TYR A 140 -13.15 14.29 -3.04
N ARG A 141 -13.77 13.12 -2.86
CA ARG A 141 -13.13 11.92 -2.30
C ARG A 141 -11.92 11.45 -3.11
N VAL A 142 -11.99 11.57 -4.44
CA VAL A 142 -10.90 11.21 -5.35
C VAL A 142 -9.62 12.01 -5.02
N GLN A 143 -9.75 13.31 -4.73
CA GLN A 143 -8.61 14.15 -4.36
C GLN A 143 -8.04 13.76 -2.99
N ALA A 144 -8.91 13.47 -2.01
CA ALA A 144 -8.48 13.03 -0.68
C ALA A 144 -7.72 11.69 -0.74
N VAL A 145 -8.21 10.71 -1.49
CA VAL A 145 -7.54 9.42 -1.69
C VAL A 145 -6.22 9.60 -2.44
N ALA A 146 -6.16 10.49 -3.44
CA ALA A 146 -4.91 10.78 -4.16
C ALA A 146 -3.83 11.34 -3.22
N LEU A 147 -4.18 12.25 -2.31
CA LEU A 147 -3.26 12.77 -1.29
C LEU A 147 -2.77 11.66 -0.35
N LEU A 148 -3.63 10.73 0.04
CA LEU A 148 -3.25 9.57 0.84
C LEU A 148 -2.24 8.67 0.11
N THR A 149 -2.44 8.46 -1.18
CA THR A 149 -1.60 7.58 -2.01
C THR A 149 -0.16 8.07 -2.12
N ILE A 150 0.06 9.40 -2.13
CA ILE A 150 1.41 10.00 -2.13
C ILE A 150 2.15 9.68 -0.81
N GLY A 151 1.43 9.44 0.28
CA GLY A 151 2.01 9.02 1.57
C GLY A 151 2.86 7.74 1.48
N SER A 152 2.57 6.83 0.55
CA SER A 152 3.32 5.57 0.42
C SER A 152 4.76 5.77 -0.09
N PRO A 153 5.03 6.38 -1.25
CA PRO A 153 6.41 6.61 -1.68
C PRO A 153 7.17 7.60 -0.76
N LEU A 154 6.48 8.60 -0.20
CA LEU A 154 7.11 9.48 0.79
C LEU A 154 7.46 8.73 2.08
N GLY A 155 6.59 7.84 2.55
CA GLY A 155 6.86 6.99 3.71
C GLY A 155 8.07 6.08 3.50
N ASN A 156 8.18 5.44 2.32
CA ASN A 156 9.35 4.65 1.97
C ASN A 156 10.63 5.50 1.83
N MET A 157 10.53 6.70 1.28
CA MET A 157 11.64 7.64 1.18
C MET A 157 12.17 8.02 2.58
N PHE A 158 11.28 8.51 3.45
CA PHE A 158 11.66 8.88 4.82
C PHE A 158 12.07 7.68 5.66
N GLY A 159 11.40 6.53 5.51
CA GLY A 159 11.77 5.28 6.15
C GLY A 159 13.15 4.81 5.75
N SER A 160 13.54 5.01 4.49
CA SER A 160 14.90 4.73 4.02
C SER A 160 15.93 5.67 4.64
N LEU A 161 15.66 6.99 4.63
CA LEU A 161 16.56 7.97 5.22
C LEU A 161 16.78 7.72 6.72
N PHE A 162 15.70 7.59 7.49
CA PHE A 162 15.79 7.36 8.92
C PHE A 162 16.32 5.96 9.24
N GLY A 163 15.83 4.93 8.54
CA GLY A 163 16.26 3.55 8.77
C GLY A 163 17.77 3.39 8.52
N GLY A 164 18.30 3.97 7.45
CA GLY A 164 19.73 3.95 7.18
C GLY A 164 20.56 4.76 8.18
N ALA A 165 20.18 6.01 8.45
CA ALA A 165 20.93 6.89 9.36
C ALA A 165 20.97 6.34 10.81
N LEU A 166 19.88 5.74 11.28
CA LEU A 166 19.80 5.21 12.63
C LEU A 166 20.65 3.96 12.85
N LEU A 167 21.01 3.22 11.81
CA LEU A 167 21.96 2.11 11.91
C LEU A 167 23.37 2.58 12.29
N ASP A 168 23.76 3.80 11.93
CA ASP A 168 25.06 4.35 12.26
C ASP A 168 25.14 4.80 13.74
N PHE A 169 24.02 4.74 14.51
CA PHE A 169 23.98 4.99 15.97
C PHE A 169 24.32 3.73 16.80
N ASP A 170 24.94 2.74 16.16
CA ASP A 170 25.33 1.49 16.80
C ASP A 170 26.26 1.75 17.99
N GLY A 171 25.93 1.15 19.15
CA GLY A 171 26.65 1.35 20.43
C GLY A 171 26.24 2.61 21.21
N MET A 172 25.47 3.54 20.65
CA MET A 172 25.01 4.72 21.37
C MET A 172 24.05 4.34 22.49
N LEU A 173 24.33 4.83 23.72
CA LEU A 173 23.61 4.49 24.96
C LEU A 173 23.55 2.97 25.25
N GLY A 174 24.48 2.19 24.73
CA GLY A 174 24.52 0.74 24.88
C GLY A 174 23.52 -0.03 24.02
N LEU A 175 22.86 0.64 23.06
CA LEU A 175 21.89 0.05 22.15
C LEU A 175 22.52 -0.15 20.76
N ALA A 176 22.15 -1.25 20.10
CA ALA A 176 22.52 -1.50 18.71
C ALA A 176 21.74 -0.56 17.75
N GLY A 177 22.30 -0.24 16.58
CA GLY A 177 21.66 0.64 15.61
C GLY A 177 20.27 0.18 15.18
N TRP A 178 20.02 -1.14 15.03
CA TRP A 178 18.70 -1.66 14.71
C TRP A 178 17.65 -1.43 15.80
N GLN A 179 18.07 -1.32 17.07
CA GLN A 179 17.16 -0.98 18.18
C GLN A 179 16.68 0.47 18.07
N TRP A 180 17.60 1.38 17.69
CA TRP A 180 17.26 2.78 17.41
C TRP A 180 16.26 2.91 16.28
N VAL A 181 16.36 2.09 15.23
CA VAL A 181 15.39 2.09 14.14
C VAL A 181 13.98 1.89 14.67
N PHE A 182 13.73 0.89 15.52
CA PHE A 182 12.40 0.63 16.07
C PHE A 182 11.94 1.66 17.08
N ILE A 183 12.84 2.16 17.96
CA ILE A 183 12.49 3.16 18.96
C ILE A 183 12.08 4.48 18.29
N VAL A 184 12.92 5.00 17.42
CA VAL A 184 12.71 6.33 16.79
C VAL A 184 11.51 6.32 15.83
N THR A 185 11.20 5.21 15.22
CA THR A 185 10.06 5.14 14.29
C THR A 185 8.76 4.73 14.96
N GLY A 186 8.78 4.05 16.12
CA GLY A 186 7.59 3.74 16.89
C GLY A 186 7.05 4.90 17.73
N LEU A 187 7.94 5.73 18.29
CA LEU A 187 7.54 6.88 19.12
C LEU A 187 6.62 7.90 18.40
N PRO A 188 6.85 8.28 17.13
CA PRO A 188 5.97 9.22 16.43
C PRO A 188 4.52 8.75 16.32
N ALA A 189 4.26 7.44 16.27
CA ALA A 189 2.89 6.93 16.27
C ALA A 189 2.17 7.23 17.60
N ILE A 190 2.88 7.12 18.72
CA ILE A 190 2.35 7.45 20.05
C ILE A 190 2.08 8.96 20.14
N ILE A 191 2.97 9.80 19.63
CA ILE A 191 2.79 11.25 19.58
C ILE A 191 1.60 11.62 18.70
N LEU A 192 1.51 11.02 17.50
CA LEU A 192 0.41 11.26 16.58
C LEU A 192 -0.95 10.86 17.17
N MET A 193 -1.00 9.80 17.99
CA MET A 193 -2.20 9.41 18.71
C MET A 193 -2.73 10.57 19.59
N MET A 194 -1.87 11.23 20.36
CA MET A 194 -2.26 12.37 21.21
C MET A 194 -2.78 13.54 20.35
N VAL A 195 -2.09 13.84 19.24
CA VAL A 195 -2.49 14.90 18.31
C VAL A 195 -3.84 14.55 17.67
N LEU A 196 -4.03 13.30 17.25
CA LEU A 196 -5.26 12.83 16.62
C LEU A 196 -6.45 12.91 17.60
N LEU A 197 -6.28 12.48 18.86
CA LEU A 197 -7.32 12.60 19.89
C LEU A 197 -7.71 14.06 20.15
N LYS A 198 -6.82 15.01 19.99
CA LYS A 198 -7.10 16.43 20.20
C LYS A 198 -7.78 17.08 19.01
N TYR A 199 -7.38 16.74 17.78
CA TYR A 199 -7.75 17.51 16.59
C TYR A 199 -8.67 16.79 15.61
N LEU A 200 -8.76 15.45 15.63
CA LEU A 200 -9.60 14.71 14.70
C LEU A 200 -11.01 14.54 15.28
N PRO A 201 -12.08 15.10 14.68
CA PRO A 201 -13.46 14.83 15.11
C PRO A 201 -13.94 13.47 14.60
N ASP A 202 -14.91 12.84 15.25
CA ASP A 202 -15.48 11.57 14.82
C ASP A 202 -16.25 11.67 13.49
N GLY A 203 -16.85 12.81 13.21
CA GLY A 203 -17.58 13.06 11.97
C GLY A 203 -18.03 14.50 11.85
N PRO A 204 -18.66 14.87 10.72
CA PRO A 204 -19.12 16.24 10.47
C PRO A 204 -20.06 16.78 11.55
N ALA A 205 -20.94 15.93 12.09
CA ALA A 205 -21.92 16.33 13.11
C ALA A 205 -21.27 16.83 14.40
N THR A 206 -20.16 16.19 14.82
CA THR A 206 -19.43 16.50 16.05
C THR A 206 -18.34 17.55 15.87
N ALA A 207 -18.07 17.98 14.63
CA ALA A 207 -17.01 18.92 14.32
C ALA A 207 -17.33 20.34 14.82
N GLY A 208 -16.56 20.82 15.80
CA GLY A 208 -16.73 22.17 16.37
C GLY A 208 -16.31 23.30 15.43
N PHE A 209 -15.54 23.01 14.39
CA PHE A 209 -15.07 24.01 13.42
C PHE A 209 -16.05 24.25 12.26
N LEU A 210 -17.12 23.45 12.15
CA LEU A 210 -18.18 23.62 11.14
C LEU A 210 -19.35 24.39 11.71
N LYS A 211 -19.85 25.36 10.95
CA LYS A 211 -21.10 26.09 11.26
C LYS A 211 -22.31 25.18 11.03
N PRO A 212 -23.43 25.41 11.71
CA PRO A 212 -24.66 24.61 11.52
C PRO A 212 -25.09 24.47 10.04
N ALA A 213 -25.05 25.58 9.28
CA ALA A 213 -25.37 25.57 7.85
C ALA A 213 -24.44 24.69 7.02
N GLU A 214 -23.14 24.66 7.35
CA GLU A 214 -22.13 23.83 6.67
C GLU A 214 -22.36 22.35 6.96
N LYS A 215 -22.74 22.00 8.20
CA LYS A 215 -23.10 20.62 8.58
C LYS A 215 -24.34 20.15 7.81
N THR A 216 -25.37 20.99 7.69
CA THR A 216 -26.59 20.68 6.94
C THR A 216 -26.31 20.50 5.46
N TRP A 217 -25.51 21.37 4.86
CA TRP A 217 -25.11 21.25 3.46
C TRP A 217 -24.35 19.96 3.20
N LEU A 218 -23.37 19.61 4.06
CA LEU A 218 -22.59 18.40 3.91
C LEU A 218 -23.45 17.14 4.04
N ALA A 219 -24.38 17.11 4.99
CA ALA A 219 -25.33 16.00 5.15
C ALA A 219 -26.25 15.83 3.93
N GLN A 220 -26.72 16.95 3.34
CA GLN A 220 -27.53 16.92 2.12
C GLN A 220 -26.74 16.40 0.92
N GLU A 221 -25.48 16.83 0.76
CA GLU A 221 -24.65 16.40 -0.35
C GLU A 221 -24.28 14.91 -0.24
N GLN A 222 -24.06 14.40 0.97
CA GLN A 222 -23.84 12.98 1.23
C GLN A 222 -25.09 12.13 0.97
N SER A 223 -26.28 12.60 1.40
CA SER A 223 -27.54 11.87 1.16
C SER A 223 -27.88 11.74 -0.34
N ARG A 224 -27.49 12.71 -1.17
CA ARG A 224 -27.60 12.61 -2.63
C ARG A 224 -26.70 11.51 -3.19
N ASP A 225 -25.51 11.33 -2.63
CA ASP A 225 -24.58 10.28 -3.02
C ASP A 225 -25.06 8.88 -2.61
N ASP A 226 -25.71 8.73 -1.45
CA ASP A 226 -26.16 7.45 -0.89
C ASP A 226 -27.44 6.92 -1.55
N SER A 227 -28.36 7.81 -1.99
CA SER A 227 -29.59 7.41 -2.69
C SER A 227 -29.35 6.63 -3.99
N ALA A 228 -28.14 6.66 -4.52
CA ALA A 228 -27.71 5.90 -5.68
C ALA A 228 -27.18 4.48 -5.36
N GLN A 229 -27.17 4.02 -4.10
CA GLN A 229 -26.44 2.83 -3.66
C GLN A 229 -27.23 1.72 -2.94
N THR A 230 -28.55 1.76 -2.92
CA THR A 230 -29.36 0.72 -2.27
C THR A 230 -29.43 -0.57 -3.10
N MET A 231 -28.47 -1.47 -2.91
CA MET A 231 -28.60 -2.90 -3.19
C MET A 231 -27.89 -3.70 -2.09
N HIS A 232 -28.68 -4.40 -1.27
CA HIS A 232 -28.18 -5.37 -0.29
C HIS A 232 -27.66 -6.61 -1.02
N THR A 233 -26.37 -6.67 -1.27
CA THR A 233 -25.68 -7.87 -1.77
C THR A 233 -24.94 -8.55 -0.63
N ASN A 234 -25.12 -9.87 -0.51
CA ASN A 234 -24.36 -10.67 0.47
C ASN A 234 -22.84 -10.55 0.14
N PRO A 235 -22.01 -10.00 1.04
CA PRO A 235 -20.59 -9.75 0.77
C PRO A 235 -19.82 -11.06 0.48
N LEU A 236 -20.26 -12.21 0.98
CA LEU A 236 -19.60 -13.49 0.72
C LEU A 236 -19.77 -13.99 -0.73
N ARG A 237 -20.80 -13.53 -1.45
CA ARG A 237 -20.94 -13.86 -2.88
C ARG A 237 -19.82 -13.30 -3.76
N VAL A 238 -19.11 -12.30 -3.29
CA VAL A 238 -17.96 -11.73 -3.97
C VAL A 238 -16.83 -12.76 -4.12
N LEU A 239 -16.65 -13.64 -3.15
CA LEU A 239 -15.61 -14.68 -3.19
C LEU A 239 -15.89 -15.79 -4.23
N ILE A 240 -17.11 -15.86 -4.78
CA ILE A 240 -17.48 -16.81 -5.84
C ILE A 240 -17.17 -16.22 -7.23
N ASP A 241 -16.97 -14.90 -7.33
CA ASP A 241 -16.67 -14.24 -8.60
C ASP A 241 -15.21 -14.51 -9.03
N PRO A 242 -14.96 -15.23 -10.15
CA PRO A 242 -13.61 -15.54 -10.61
C PRO A 242 -12.79 -14.29 -10.95
N ARG A 243 -13.44 -13.17 -11.25
CA ARG A 243 -12.77 -11.89 -11.51
C ARG A 243 -12.09 -11.35 -10.26
N VAL A 244 -12.68 -11.55 -9.07
CA VAL A 244 -12.09 -11.17 -7.79
C VAL A 244 -10.80 -11.94 -7.56
N TRP A 245 -10.76 -13.25 -7.84
CA TRP A 245 -9.55 -14.07 -7.71
C TRP A 245 -8.46 -13.65 -8.71
N TRP A 246 -8.86 -13.33 -9.94
CA TRP A 246 -7.91 -12.83 -10.94
C TRP A 246 -7.26 -11.50 -10.50
N PHE A 247 -8.07 -10.53 -10.05
CA PHE A 247 -7.53 -9.27 -9.56
C PHE A 247 -6.74 -9.44 -8.27
N SER A 248 -7.15 -10.35 -7.38
CA SER A 248 -6.36 -10.68 -6.19
C SER A 248 -5.00 -11.24 -6.55
N PHE A 249 -4.93 -12.14 -7.52
CA PHE A 249 -3.67 -12.67 -8.03
C PHE A 249 -2.78 -11.58 -8.63
N VAL A 250 -3.33 -10.73 -9.49
CA VAL A 250 -2.59 -9.60 -10.09
C VAL A 250 -2.08 -8.65 -9.01
N TYR A 251 -2.92 -8.33 -8.01
CA TYR A 251 -2.53 -7.47 -6.89
C TYR A 251 -1.46 -8.13 -6.01
N THR A 252 -1.54 -9.44 -5.78
CA THR A 252 -0.49 -10.21 -5.09
C THR A 252 0.85 -10.08 -5.80
N MET A 253 0.90 -10.10 -7.13
CA MET A 253 2.15 -9.91 -7.88
C MET A 253 2.71 -8.49 -7.70
N ILE A 254 1.86 -7.46 -7.68
CA ILE A 254 2.30 -6.07 -7.44
C ILE A 254 2.86 -5.94 -6.02
N THR A 255 2.17 -6.45 -5.01
CA THR A 255 2.59 -6.36 -3.61
C THR A 255 3.81 -7.21 -3.31
N LEU A 256 3.96 -8.37 -3.98
CA LEU A 256 5.16 -9.19 -3.92
C LEU A 256 6.38 -8.40 -4.42
N ALA A 257 6.29 -7.73 -5.58
CA ALA A 257 7.36 -6.88 -6.07
C ALA A 257 7.64 -5.71 -5.12
N LEU A 258 6.59 -5.02 -4.63
CA LEU A 258 6.71 -3.88 -3.74
C LEU A 258 7.43 -4.22 -2.44
N TYR A 259 6.91 -5.21 -1.72
CA TYR A 259 7.50 -5.61 -0.44
C TYR A 259 8.83 -6.32 -0.62
N GLY A 260 9.04 -7.03 -1.73
CA GLY A 260 10.35 -7.56 -2.09
C GLY A 260 11.41 -6.46 -2.13
N ILE A 261 11.13 -5.35 -2.79
CA ILE A 261 12.06 -4.22 -2.85
C ILE A 261 12.18 -3.50 -1.50
N ILE A 262 11.08 -3.20 -0.82
CA ILE A 262 11.12 -2.51 0.48
C ILE A 262 12.03 -3.24 1.49
N TYR A 263 11.93 -4.55 1.56
CA TYR A 263 12.67 -5.34 2.56
C TYR A 263 14.05 -5.80 2.10
N TRP A 264 14.28 -5.90 0.79
CA TRP A 264 15.53 -6.53 0.30
C TRP A 264 16.51 -5.53 -0.33
N LEU A 265 16.04 -4.41 -0.88
CA LEU A 265 16.89 -3.40 -1.49
C LEU A 265 17.99 -2.88 -0.53
N PRO A 266 17.70 -2.62 0.79
CA PRO A 266 18.75 -2.28 1.75
C PRO A 266 19.87 -3.31 1.84
N THR A 267 19.54 -4.62 1.77
CA THR A 267 20.51 -5.71 1.79
C THR A 267 21.40 -5.70 0.54
N VAL A 268 20.81 -5.49 -0.64
CA VAL A 268 21.57 -5.42 -1.90
C VAL A 268 22.51 -4.22 -1.90
N VAL A 269 22.02 -3.05 -1.51
CA VAL A 269 22.82 -1.80 -1.45
C VAL A 269 23.93 -1.90 -0.37
N LYS A 270 23.67 -2.60 0.75
CA LYS A 270 24.71 -2.88 1.75
C LYS A 270 25.84 -3.72 1.17
N GLY A 271 25.53 -4.66 0.28
CA GLY A 271 26.53 -5.47 -0.45
C GLY A 271 27.45 -4.63 -1.36
N PHE A 272 27.13 -3.36 -1.63
CA PHE A 272 28.02 -2.45 -2.36
C PHE A 272 29.08 -1.78 -1.46
N GLY A 273 29.13 -2.10 -0.16
CA GLY A 273 30.07 -1.54 0.80
C GLY A 273 29.67 -0.21 1.41
N THR A 274 28.38 0.13 1.39
CA THR A 274 27.83 1.40 1.90
C THR A 274 27.74 1.45 3.43
N THR A 275 27.88 2.65 4.02
CA THR A 275 27.50 2.93 5.42
C THR A 275 25.97 2.88 5.58
N GLY A 276 25.47 2.91 6.82
CA GLY A 276 24.03 2.98 7.07
C GLY A 276 23.38 4.20 6.42
N THR A 277 23.94 5.37 6.64
CA THR A 277 23.44 6.63 6.06
C THR A 277 23.52 6.63 4.52
N GLN A 278 24.61 6.16 3.92
CA GLN A 278 24.71 6.05 2.47
C GLN A 278 23.66 5.09 1.89
N ASN A 279 23.45 3.96 2.56
CA ASN A 279 22.43 3.00 2.19
C ASN A 279 21.03 3.65 2.21
N GLY A 280 20.71 4.38 3.27
CA GLY A 280 19.45 5.10 3.40
C GLY A 280 19.22 6.13 2.30
N LEU A 281 20.24 6.93 1.97
CA LEU A 281 20.20 7.94 0.90
C LEU A 281 20.00 7.32 -0.48
N LEU A 282 20.75 6.28 -0.79
CA LEU A 282 20.62 5.56 -2.07
C LEU A 282 19.23 4.92 -2.20
N ASN A 283 18.70 4.32 -1.13
CA ASN A 283 17.36 3.73 -1.18
C ASN A 283 16.24 4.79 -1.20
N ALA A 284 16.45 5.98 -0.65
CA ALA A 284 15.45 7.05 -0.66
C ALA A 284 15.22 7.65 -2.06
N LEU A 285 16.27 7.73 -2.89
CA LEU A 285 16.22 8.38 -4.21
C LEU A 285 15.17 7.74 -5.14
N PRO A 286 15.08 6.42 -5.32
CA PRO A 286 14.04 5.79 -6.16
C PRO A 286 12.62 6.11 -5.68
N TRP A 287 12.40 6.16 -4.37
CA TRP A 287 11.09 6.51 -3.81
C TRP A 287 10.74 7.98 -4.00
N ALA A 288 11.73 8.90 -3.94
CA ALA A 288 11.53 10.30 -4.28
C ALA A 288 11.10 10.45 -5.75
N VAL A 289 11.75 9.74 -6.67
CA VAL A 289 11.36 9.70 -8.08
C VAL A 289 9.94 9.15 -8.23
N ALA A 290 9.61 8.07 -7.52
CA ALA A 290 8.26 7.49 -7.52
C ALA A 290 7.20 8.51 -7.07
N ALA A 291 7.47 9.29 -6.02
CA ALA A 291 6.56 10.31 -5.53
C ALA A 291 6.29 11.40 -6.58
N VAL A 292 7.34 11.88 -7.26
CA VAL A 292 7.22 12.90 -8.31
C VAL A 292 6.41 12.38 -9.50
N VAL A 293 6.75 11.18 -9.99
CA VAL A 293 6.08 10.62 -11.16
C VAL A 293 4.63 10.25 -10.88
N LEU A 294 4.30 9.81 -9.65
CA LEU A 294 2.91 9.53 -9.24
C LEU A 294 2.00 10.77 -9.29
N ILE A 295 2.54 11.98 -9.11
CA ILE A 295 1.75 13.22 -9.24
C ILE A 295 1.44 13.52 -10.72
N TRP A 296 2.34 13.17 -11.62
CA TRP A 296 2.25 13.53 -13.03
C TRP A 296 1.55 12.47 -13.89
N LEU A 297 1.85 11.19 -13.68
CA LEU A 297 1.40 10.07 -14.50
C LEU A 297 -0.14 9.93 -14.63
N PRO A 298 -0.96 10.04 -13.55
CA PRO A 298 -2.41 9.83 -13.66
C PRO A 298 -3.12 10.83 -14.57
N ARG A 299 -2.50 11.99 -14.85
CA ARG A 299 -3.04 13.00 -15.76
C ARG A 299 -3.06 12.51 -17.21
N HIS A 300 -2.20 11.55 -17.56
CA HIS A 300 -2.02 11.01 -18.91
C HIS A 300 -2.73 9.67 -19.14
N LEU A 301 -3.14 8.98 -18.07
CA LEU A 301 -3.79 7.67 -18.11
C LEU A 301 -5.29 7.81 -17.82
N ARG A 302 -6.06 8.25 -18.81
CA ARG A 302 -7.51 8.50 -18.67
C ARG A 302 -8.39 7.45 -19.33
N GLU A 303 -7.93 6.84 -20.41
CA GLU A 303 -8.67 5.86 -21.18
C GLU A 303 -8.28 4.43 -20.77
N HIS A 304 -9.24 3.53 -20.76
CA HIS A 304 -9.05 2.14 -20.38
C HIS A 304 -7.89 1.44 -21.11
N ARG A 305 -7.85 1.61 -22.46
CA ARG A 305 -6.79 1.01 -23.28
C ARG A 305 -5.42 1.60 -22.96
N THR A 306 -5.36 2.90 -22.75
CA THR A 306 -4.13 3.61 -22.36
C THR A 306 -3.63 3.17 -21.00
N VAL A 307 -4.54 2.92 -20.04
CA VAL A 307 -4.18 2.39 -18.71
C VAL A 307 -3.58 0.99 -18.80
N LEU A 308 -4.17 0.08 -19.58
CA LEU A 308 -3.65 -1.28 -19.77
C LEU A 308 -2.30 -1.30 -20.50
N ILE A 309 -2.16 -0.49 -21.55
CA ILE A 309 -0.87 -0.34 -22.25
C ILE A 309 0.17 0.27 -21.34
N GLY A 310 -0.18 1.31 -20.58
CA GLY A 310 0.69 1.92 -19.58
C GLY A 310 1.12 0.91 -18.52
N MET A 311 0.20 0.11 -17.99
CA MET A 311 0.49 -0.95 -17.02
C MET A 311 1.47 -1.99 -17.61
N ALA A 312 1.27 -2.43 -18.87
CA ALA A 312 2.17 -3.37 -19.52
C ALA A 312 3.58 -2.78 -19.74
N LEU A 313 3.68 -1.53 -20.20
CA LEU A 313 4.96 -0.86 -20.44
C LEU A 313 5.72 -0.57 -19.14
N ILE A 314 5.03 -0.11 -18.10
CA ILE A 314 5.63 0.14 -16.79
C ILE A 314 6.13 -1.19 -16.18
N ALA A 315 5.32 -2.26 -16.25
CA ALA A 315 5.72 -3.57 -15.76
C ALA A 315 6.91 -4.13 -16.56
N LEU A 316 6.93 -3.97 -17.88
CA LEU A 316 8.04 -4.40 -18.75
C LEU A 316 9.33 -3.64 -18.42
N CYS A 317 9.25 -2.32 -18.24
CA CYS A 317 10.40 -1.50 -17.85
C CYS A 317 10.96 -1.95 -16.49
N GLY A 318 10.09 -2.13 -15.49
CA GLY A 318 10.50 -2.61 -14.16
C GLY A 318 11.09 -4.02 -14.20
N MET A 319 10.47 -4.95 -14.95
CA MET A 319 10.98 -6.30 -15.18
C MET A 319 12.39 -6.28 -15.78
N ALA A 320 12.56 -5.53 -16.88
CA ALA A 320 13.86 -5.40 -17.55
C ALA A 320 14.91 -4.80 -16.62
N ALA A 321 14.56 -3.78 -15.85
CA ALA A 321 15.45 -3.12 -14.90
C ALA A 321 15.92 -4.07 -13.79
N PHE A 322 15.02 -4.80 -13.13
CA PHE A 322 15.39 -5.76 -12.09
C PHE A 322 16.17 -6.94 -12.66
N PHE A 323 15.77 -7.47 -13.80
CA PHE A 323 16.50 -8.56 -14.45
C PHE A 323 17.90 -8.12 -14.86
N THR A 324 18.05 -6.96 -15.50
CA THR A 324 19.35 -6.41 -15.91
C THR A 324 20.26 -6.18 -14.70
N SER A 325 19.71 -5.76 -13.53
CA SER A 325 20.50 -5.58 -12.32
C SER A 325 21.22 -6.84 -11.88
N THR A 326 20.67 -8.03 -12.16
CA THR A 326 21.30 -9.32 -11.81
C THR A 326 22.44 -9.70 -12.75
N LEU A 327 22.45 -9.19 -13.97
CA LEU A 327 23.45 -9.51 -15.00
C LEU A 327 24.66 -8.55 -14.97
N LEU A 328 24.47 -7.33 -14.52
CA LEU A 328 25.52 -6.32 -14.48
C LEU A 328 26.59 -6.68 -13.43
N THR A 329 27.83 -6.30 -13.69
CA THR A 329 28.97 -6.55 -12.79
C THR A 329 29.32 -5.37 -11.91
N GLN A 330 29.15 -4.15 -12.40
CA GLN A 330 29.52 -2.92 -11.70
C GLN A 330 28.40 -2.46 -10.76
N ASN A 331 28.71 -2.18 -9.50
CA ASN A 331 27.73 -1.82 -8.47
C ASN A 331 26.92 -0.56 -8.81
N TRP A 332 27.54 0.45 -9.43
CA TRP A 332 26.81 1.65 -9.82
C TRP A 332 25.78 1.40 -10.93
N MET A 333 26.10 0.51 -11.91
CA MET A 333 25.15 0.14 -12.95
C MET A 333 24.00 -0.70 -12.38
N ARG A 334 24.29 -1.62 -11.46
CA ARG A 334 23.28 -2.37 -10.70
C ARG A 334 22.33 -1.42 -9.98
N TYR A 335 22.90 -0.44 -9.27
CA TYR A 335 22.12 0.55 -8.56
C TYR A 335 21.23 1.37 -9.50
N VAL A 336 21.74 1.86 -10.63
CA VAL A 336 20.92 2.60 -11.62
C VAL A 336 19.75 1.75 -12.12
N ALA A 337 19.99 0.48 -12.43
CA ALA A 337 18.92 -0.43 -12.84
C ALA A 337 17.86 -0.58 -11.73
N LEU A 338 18.26 -0.80 -10.47
CA LEU A 338 17.35 -0.89 -9.33
C LEU A 338 16.59 0.43 -9.10
N ALA A 339 17.25 1.58 -9.26
CA ALA A 339 16.65 2.89 -9.11
C ALA A 339 15.61 3.21 -10.19
N VAL A 340 15.75 2.65 -11.38
CA VAL A 340 14.73 2.73 -12.45
C VAL A 340 13.57 1.76 -12.20
N GLY A 341 13.86 0.54 -11.75
CA GLY A 341 12.83 -0.48 -11.51
C GLY A 341 11.89 -0.18 -10.34
N THR A 342 12.41 0.41 -9.27
CA THR A 342 11.64 0.67 -8.04
C THR A 342 10.45 1.61 -8.25
N PRO A 343 10.56 2.78 -8.90
CA PRO A 343 9.41 3.64 -9.21
C PRO A 343 8.35 2.94 -10.05
N CYS A 344 8.72 2.04 -10.97
CA CYS A 344 7.78 1.32 -11.81
C CYS A 344 6.74 0.56 -10.99
N ILE A 345 7.14 -0.04 -9.86
CA ILE A 345 6.21 -0.78 -8.99
C ILE A 345 5.15 0.16 -8.41
N SER A 346 5.55 1.34 -7.92
CA SER A 346 4.61 2.33 -7.37
C SER A 346 3.61 2.83 -8.40
N LEU A 347 4.03 2.97 -9.65
CA LEU A 347 3.20 3.44 -10.75
C LEU A 347 2.15 2.42 -11.21
N LEU A 348 2.34 1.13 -10.88
CA LEU A 348 1.35 0.09 -11.17
C LEU A 348 0.09 0.20 -10.31
N PHE A 349 0.17 0.77 -9.08
CA PHE A 349 -0.98 0.86 -8.18
C PHE A 349 -2.15 1.66 -8.75
N PRO A 350 -2.00 2.91 -9.22
CA PRO A 350 -3.10 3.64 -9.80
C PRO A 350 -3.64 2.98 -11.07
N CYS A 351 -2.77 2.39 -11.91
CA CYS A 351 -3.20 1.64 -13.09
C CYS A 351 -4.05 0.43 -12.72
N PHE A 352 -3.62 -0.32 -11.70
CA PHE A 352 -4.33 -1.50 -11.23
C PHE A 352 -5.68 -1.14 -10.62
N TRP A 353 -5.74 -0.21 -9.66
CA TRP A 353 -6.99 0.12 -8.97
C TRP A 353 -8.03 0.79 -9.85
N TYR A 354 -7.64 1.38 -10.97
CA TYR A 354 -8.56 1.85 -12.00
C TYR A 354 -9.43 0.70 -12.54
N LEU A 355 -8.85 -0.48 -12.78
CA LEU A 355 -9.54 -1.61 -13.43
C LEU A 355 -10.70 -2.19 -12.60
N PRO A 356 -10.50 -2.62 -11.33
CA PRO A 356 -11.59 -3.09 -10.48
C PRO A 356 -12.70 -2.05 -10.30
N SER A 357 -12.34 -0.75 -10.23
CA SER A 357 -13.33 0.33 -10.07
C SER A 357 -14.28 0.48 -11.26
N GLN A 358 -13.86 0.07 -12.46
CA GLN A 358 -14.69 0.09 -13.65
C GLN A 358 -15.62 -1.14 -13.76
N ILE A 359 -15.22 -2.26 -13.18
CA ILE A 359 -15.90 -3.56 -13.31
C ILE A 359 -16.92 -3.77 -12.21
N PHE A 360 -16.52 -3.53 -10.97
CA PHE A 360 -17.37 -3.73 -9.80
C PHE A 360 -18.14 -2.45 -9.49
N LYS A 361 -19.45 -2.56 -9.26
CA LYS A 361 -20.34 -1.41 -9.00
C LYS A 361 -21.14 -1.60 -7.71
N GLY A 362 -21.56 -0.51 -7.09
CA GLY A 362 -22.40 -0.52 -5.89
C GLY A 362 -21.76 -1.20 -4.68
N ALA A 363 -22.56 -1.87 -3.86
CA ALA A 363 -22.11 -2.58 -2.65
C ALA A 363 -21.16 -3.76 -2.97
N HIS A 364 -21.31 -4.39 -4.14
CA HIS A 364 -20.42 -5.45 -4.62
C HIS A 364 -18.99 -4.92 -4.87
N ALA A 365 -18.83 -3.67 -5.30
CA ALA A 365 -17.51 -3.06 -5.51
C ALA A 365 -16.72 -2.95 -4.21
N ALA A 366 -17.35 -2.49 -3.13
CA ALA A 366 -16.67 -2.35 -1.84
C ALA A 366 -16.16 -3.68 -1.30
N ALA A 367 -17.01 -4.73 -1.37
CA ALA A 367 -16.63 -6.07 -0.95
C ALA A 367 -15.54 -6.70 -1.84
N ALA A 368 -15.60 -6.49 -3.18
CA ALA A 368 -14.60 -6.97 -4.11
C ALA A 368 -13.24 -6.30 -3.88
N ILE A 369 -13.22 -4.98 -3.73
CA ILE A 369 -11.99 -4.22 -3.45
C ILE A 369 -11.37 -4.66 -2.12
N ALA A 370 -12.18 -4.86 -1.08
CA ALA A 370 -11.70 -5.35 0.21
C ALA A 370 -11.09 -6.76 0.08
N ALA A 371 -11.77 -7.70 -0.59
CA ALA A 371 -11.25 -9.05 -0.81
C ALA A 371 -9.94 -9.04 -1.61
N ILE A 372 -9.88 -8.26 -2.69
CA ILE A 372 -8.68 -8.09 -3.51
C ILE A 372 -7.52 -7.52 -2.67
N SER A 373 -7.77 -6.51 -1.85
CA SER A 373 -6.76 -5.90 -0.99
C SER A 373 -6.23 -6.90 0.04
N THR A 374 -7.11 -7.58 0.76
CA THR A 374 -6.74 -8.53 1.82
C THR A 374 -5.96 -9.73 1.27
N ILE A 375 -6.43 -10.37 0.19
CA ILE A 375 -5.75 -11.49 -0.44
C ILE A 375 -4.41 -11.01 -1.05
N GLY A 376 -4.42 -9.88 -1.74
CA GLY A 376 -3.24 -9.34 -2.38
C GLY A 376 -2.14 -8.90 -1.40
N SER A 377 -2.49 -8.51 -0.17
CA SER A 377 -1.49 -8.16 0.85
C SER A 377 -0.59 -9.34 1.24
N LEU A 378 -1.03 -10.59 1.02
CA LEU A 378 -0.23 -11.81 1.20
C LEU A 378 0.98 -11.87 0.26
N GLY A 379 1.04 -11.05 -0.80
CA GLY A 379 2.25 -10.87 -1.59
C GLY A 379 3.45 -10.38 -0.76
N GLY A 380 3.20 -9.59 0.29
CA GLY A 380 4.24 -9.21 1.24
C GLY A 380 4.77 -10.38 2.08
N PHE A 381 3.89 -11.32 2.49
CA PHE A 381 4.28 -12.57 3.11
C PHE A 381 5.14 -13.40 2.15
N ALA A 382 4.69 -13.58 0.92
CA ALA A 382 5.42 -14.33 -0.10
C ALA A 382 6.79 -13.70 -0.39
N ALA A 383 6.88 -12.37 -0.52
CA ALA A 383 8.13 -11.67 -0.79
C ALA A 383 9.20 -11.94 0.26
N GLN A 384 8.85 -11.82 1.55
CA GLN A 384 9.80 -11.98 2.64
C GLN A 384 10.32 -13.42 2.79
N ASN A 385 9.58 -14.40 2.30
CA ASN A 385 10.01 -15.80 2.30
C ASN A 385 10.77 -16.17 1.01
N LEU A 386 10.29 -15.73 -0.16
CA LEU A 386 10.91 -16.05 -1.45
C LEU A 386 12.26 -15.36 -1.65
N MET A 387 12.40 -14.08 -1.25
CA MET A 387 13.64 -13.34 -1.47
C MET A 387 14.86 -13.98 -0.78
N PRO A 388 14.83 -14.28 0.55
CA PRO A 388 15.95 -14.94 1.20
C PRO A 388 16.17 -16.37 0.70
N TRP A 389 15.10 -17.09 0.31
CA TRP A 389 15.22 -18.42 -0.25
C TRP A 389 15.97 -18.41 -1.59
N VAL A 390 15.62 -17.50 -2.52
CA VAL A 390 16.30 -17.35 -3.81
C VAL A 390 17.74 -16.88 -3.60
N ALA A 391 17.98 -15.93 -2.69
CA ALA A 391 19.32 -15.45 -2.37
C ALA A 391 20.21 -16.58 -1.84
N HIS A 392 19.69 -17.42 -0.96
CA HIS A 392 20.41 -18.57 -0.40
C HIS A 392 20.72 -19.63 -1.46
N TRP A 393 19.72 -19.99 -2.27
CA TRP A 393 19.87 -20.99 -3.33
C TRP A 393 20.88 -20.57 -4.41
N ALA A 394 20.85 -19.28 -4.79
CA ALA A 394 21.76 -18.75 -5.80
C ALA A 394 23.11 -18.25 -5.24
N GLY A 395 23.30 -18.29 -3.92
CA GLY A 395 24.54 -17.83 -3.26
C GLY A 395 24.79 -16.32 -3.38
N SER A 396 23.78 -15.52 -3.72
CA SER A 396 23.92 -14.08 -3.91
C SER A 396 22.65 -13.30 -3.51
N PRO A 397 22.76 -12.28 -2.64
CA PRO A 397 21.64 -11.40 -2.32
C PRO A 397 21.04 -10.70 -3.55
N LEU A 398 21.85 -10.43 -4.58
CA LEU A 398 21.41 -9.79 -5.80
C LEU A 398 20.48 -10.69 -6.63
N ALA A 399 20.68 -12.00 -6.59
CA ALA A 399 19.85 -12.96 -7.31
C ALA A 399 18.37 -12.90 -6.85
N ALA A 400 18.11 -12.47 -5.62
CA ALA A 400 16.76 -12.26 -5.13
C ALA A 400 15.97 -11.23 -5.96
N MET A 401 16.63 -10.34 -6.71
CA MET A 401 15.98 -9.41 -7.63
C MET A 401 15.26 -10.10 -8.80
N ALA A 402 15.55 -11.39 -9.03
CA ALA A 402 14.75 -12.21 -9.97
C ALA A 402 13.29 -12.37 -9.51
N VAL A 403 13.00 -12.30 -8.23
CA VAL A 403 11.62 -12.42 -7.68
C VAL A 403 10.73 -11.25 -8.14
N PRO A 404 11.07 -9.96 -7.89
CA PRO A 404 10.29 -8.85 -8.43
C PRO A 404 10.30 -8.82 -9.97
N ALA A 405 11.40 -9.21 -10.63
CA ALA A 405 11.42 -9.32 -12.09
C ALA A 405 10.40 -10.35 -12.60
N ALA A 406 10.34 -11.54 -12.00
CA ALA A 406 9.37 -12.58 -12.38
C ALA A 406 7.91 -12.14 -12.10
N SER A 407 7.65 -11.51 -10.97
CA SER A 407 6.31 -11.01 -10.67
C SER A 407 5.86 -9.92 -11.65
N LEU A 408 6.75 -9.03 -12.07
CA LEU A 408 6.47 -8.03 -13.10
C LEU A 408 6.28 -8.67 -14.49
N ALA A 409 6.99 -9.75 -14.82
CA ALA A 409 6.75 -10.51 -16.04
C ALA A 409 5.31 -11.07 -16.09
N VAL A 410 4.83 -11.63 -14.97
CA VAL A 410 3.44 -12.08 -14.84
C VAL A 410 2.46 -10.91 -15.03
N LEU A 411 2.79 -9.72 -14.54
CA LEU A 411 1.95 -8.53 -14.76
C LEU A 411 1.91 -8.08 -16.22
N VAL A 412 3.03 -8.17 -16.94
CA VAL A 412 3.04 -7.91 -18.41
C VAL A 412 2.08 -8.86 -19.12
N VAL A 413 2.20 -10.16 -18.84
CA VAL A 413 1.31 -11.18 -19.44
C VAL A 413 -0.14 -10.91 -19.07
N SER A 414 -0.42 -10.61 -17.80
CA SER A 414 -1.77 -10.30 -17.31
C SER A 414 -2.38 -9.09 -18.03
N ALA A 415 -1.61 -8.01 -18.19
CA ALA A 415 -2.06 -6.81 -18.90
C ALA A 415 -2.32 -7.08 -20.38
N LEU A 416 -1.48 -7.87 -21.04
CA LEU A 416 -1.67 -8.29 -22.44
C LEU A 416 -2.91 -9.18 -22.60
N VAL A 417 -3.13 -10.14 -21.71
CA VAL A 417 -4.35 -10.97 -21.69
C VAL A 417 -5.58 -10.09 -21.53
N MET A 418 -5.57 -9.13 -20.61
CA MET A 418 -6.67 -8.18 -20.44
C MET A 418 -6.91 -7.34 -21.71
N LEU A 419 -5.85 -6.87 -22.39
CA LEU A 419 -5.96 -6.12 -23.64
C LEU A 419 -6.61 -6.95 -24.77
N MET A 420 -6.35 -8.26 -24.81
CA MET A 420 -6.88 -9.17 -25.83
C MET A 420 -8.32 -9.62 -25.52
N THR A 421 -8.63 -9.87 -24.25
CA THR A 421 -9.90 -10.50 -23.83
C THR A 421 -10.97 -9.52 -23.40
N TRP A 422 -10.57 -8.34 -22.93
CA TRP A 422 -11.50 -7.36 -22.37
C TRP A 422 -11.85 -6.30 -23.38
N ARG A 423 -13.00 -6.47 -24.05
CA ARG A 423 -13.57 -5.45 -24.94
C ARG A 423 -14.55 -4.60 -24.15
N VAL A 424 -14.35 -3.29 -24.16
CA VAL A 424 -15.31 -2.31 -23.65
C VAL A 424 -16.37 -2.13 -24.76
N ALA A 425 -17.59 -2.59 -24.48
CA ALA A 425 -18.72 -2.24 -25.34
C ALA A 425 -19.06 -0.75 -25.12
N PRO A 426 -19.20 0.06 -26.17
CA PRO A 426 -19.60 1.46 -26.04
C PRO A 426 -20.95 1.55 -25.31
N GLY A 427 -21.01 2.22 -24.15
CA GLY A 427 -22.25 2.49 -23.40
C GLY A 427 -22.74 1.41 -22.43
N THR A 428 -22.11 0.24 -22.35
CA THR A 428 -22.42 -0.81 -21.39
C THR A 428 -21.16 -1.19 -20.62
N GLY A 429 -21.27 -1.33 -19.29
CA GLY A 429 -20.15 -1.76 -18.46
C GLY A 429 -19.52 -3.08 -18.95
N PHE A 430 -18.29 -3.33 -18.57
CA PHE A 430 -17.49 -4.51 -18.91
C PHE A 430 -18.27 -5.81 -18.99
N THR A 431 -18.27 -6.46 -20.16
CA THR A 431 -18.69 -7.85 -20.33
C THR A 431 -17.47 -8.67 -20.74
N LEU A 432 -17.17 -9.72 -20.00
CA LEU A 432 -16.27 -10.79 -20.42
C LEU A 432 -16.95 -11.52 -21.59
N THR A 433 -16.56 -11.21 -22.82
CA THR A 433 -16.90 -12.09 -23.96
C THR A 433 -15.90 -13.23 -23.92
N SER A 434 -16.32 -14.39 -23.42
CA SER A 434 -15.56 -15.63 -23.63
C SER A 434 -15.43 -15.88 -25.13
N VAL A 435 -14.28 -16.34 -25.57
CA VAL A 435 -14.02 -16.74 -26.97
C VAL A 435 -15.09 -17.71 -27.48
N ALA A 436 -15.65 -18.53 -26.57
CA ALA A 436 -16.79 -19.44 -26.84
C ALA A 436 -18.08 -18.73 -27.30
N ALA A 437 -18.36 -17.50 -26.82
CA ALA A 437 -19.56 -16.76 -27.25
C ALA A 437 -19.43 -16.17 -28.67
N THR A 438 -18.22 -15.97 -29.12
CA THR A 438 -17.93 -15.43 -30.49
C THR A 438 -18.02 -16.55 -31.52
N GLU A 439 -17.66 -17.79 -31.19
CA GLU A 439 -17.84 -18.96 -32.07
C GLU A 439 -19.32 -19.36 -32.19
N ALA A 440 -20.08 -19.28 -31.09
CA ALA A 440 -21.53 -19.57 -31.13
C ALA A 440 -22.32 -18.56 -32.00
N LYS A 441 -21.93 -17.28 -32.01
CA LYS A 441 -22.52 -16.28 -32.89
C LYS A 441 -22.11 -16.45 -34.37
N ARG A 442 -20.92 -16.94 -34.64
CA ARG A 442 -20.49 -17.24 -36.02
C ARG A 442 -21.20 -18.44 -36.61
N SER A 443 -21.51 -19.45 -35.82
CA SER A 443 -22.25 -20.62 -36.26
C SER A 443 -23.75 -20.34 -36.52
N GLN A 444 -24.32 -19.33 -35.79
CA GLN A 444 -25.72 -18.91 -36.05
C GLN A 444 -25.90 -17.95 -37.23
N VAL A 445 -24.85 -17.36 -37.79
CA VAL A 445 -24.88 -16.49 -38.96
C VAL A 445 -24.57 -17.28 -40.25
N LEU A 446 -24.10 -18.53 -40.10
CA LEU A 446 -23.75 -19.43 -41.23
C LEU A 446 -24.74 -20.59 -41.39
N SER A 447 -25.79 -20.66 -40.53
CA SER A 447 -26.97 -21.52 -40.67
C SER A 447 -28.19 -20.70 -41.12
#